data_8c182246b16aa7afbd559b705e1c9b1f
#
_entry.id   8c182246b16aa7afbd559b705e1c9b1f
#
_cell.length_a   1.000
_cell.length_b   1.000
_cell.length_c   1.000
_cell.angle_alpha   90.00
_cell.angle_beta   90.00
_cell.angle_gamma   90.00
#
_symmetry.space_group_name_H-M   'P 1'
#
loop_
_entity.id
_entity.type
_entity.pdbx_description
1 polymer ?
#
loop_
_entity_poly.entity_id
_entity_poly.type
_entity_poly.pdbx_seq_one_letter_code
_entity_poly.pdbx_strand_id
1 'polypeptide(L)'
;MLINSGTSRSLVLSGNIHDLFFIRQEEDTDYIPLVPFLTRSWDIPGFILIVYELNGPIRFAQDADREKVKQAFNVWRGTTEPEFDPNASTSKRRSIGLLDAAAEPADVPFTQYMNDAIGSPTLALELLRQFCLLSRSTNAQGEKLLSEKLIIFIEAADMLLPEGEIRSLSLQDRHRISIVQDWISDSNFMNDNDTVIFITESASLVNSRIIRLPQVVTVEIPSPGMPERQHFISWLNNTPKLVEKPLNLWGTQTQLAMLTAGLSIQALRQLLLSARYSGDKLQPEDVINKVSEFIQGQLGEDVVEFKKPAHSLKDIVGNQKLVDFLKTQLIPRITSTGPDAIAGMSVCGPIGSGKTFIFEGLAGELDIPVLVLKNIRSMWFGQTDVIFERLRRLLMALVKVLIFVDEADTQFGDVGRDAHSTERRLTGKIQAMMSDPQLRGNITWLLMTARIYNLSPDLRREGRVGDMVVPVLDPSGEDREAFLRWTLAKVIGGPISEEAVEQFLKLTADYSAASFASLRSDLEAASLHKGRLSTTSDETGELTLDEIIAVVEDRILPDIGPIRRYQTLQALVNCTRKSLLPGDYSPEIRESWVKQIARLETIGVTG
;
A
#
# COMPACT_ATOMS: atom_id res chain seq x y z
N MET A 1 14.87 24.57 1.13
CA MET A 1 14.63 25.32 2.38
C MET A 1 15.55 24.84 3.51
N LEU A 2 15.54 23.55 3.89
CA LEU A 2 16.33 22.98 5.01
C LEU A 2 17.86 23.18 4.83
N ILE A 3 18.39 22.97 3.62
CA ILE A 3 19.82 23.15 3.30
C ILE A 3 20.20 24.63 3.36
N ASN A 4 19.41 25.49 2.73
CA ASN A 4 19.69 26.94 2.65
C ASN A 4 19.55 27.65 4.01
N SER A 5 18.70 27.13 4.89
CA SER A 5 18.53 27.67 6.25
C SER A 5 19.61 27.20 7.24
N GLY A 6 20.46 26.25 6.84
CA GLY A 6 21.46 25.65 7.72
C GLY A 6 20.87 24.76 8.83
N THR A 7 19.60 24.39 8.73
CA THR A 7 18.90 23.64 9.77
C THR A 7 19.43 22.21 9.91
N SER A 8 19.85 21.58 8.80
CA SER A 8 20.50 20.26 8.83
C SER A 8 21.47 20.11 7.66
N ARG A 9 22.55 19.37 7.91
CA ARG A 9 23.58 19.00 6.93
C ARG A 9 23.50 17.52 6.54
N SER A 10 22.66 16.76 7.19
CA SER A 10 22.45 15.34 6.92
C SER A 10 20.98 15.06 6.71
N LEU A 11 20.61 14.66 5.48
CA LEU A 11 19.24 14.35 5.11
C LEU A 11 19.11 12.90 4.70
N VAL A 12 17.94 12.33 4.97
CA VAL A 12 17.53 11.02 4.43
C VAL A 12 16.30 11.25 3.57
N LEU A 13 16.42 11.02 2.27
CA LEU A 13 15.29 11.00 1.34
C LEU A 13 14.77 9.58 1.24
N SER A 14 13.48 9.40 1.49
CA SER A 14 12.83 8.09 1.41
C SER A 14 11.52 8.17 0.64
N GLY A 15 10.96 7.03 0.29
CA GLY A 15 9.64 6.98 -0.33
C GLY A 15 9.69 6.68 -1.82
N ASN A 16 9.06 7.52 -2.61
CA ASN A 16 8.91 7.33 -4.06
C ASN A 16 10.17 7.69 -4.85
N ILE A 17 11.31 7.08 -4.49
CA ILE A 17 12.64 7.42 -5.04
C ILE A 17 12.90 6.86 -6.45
N HIS A 18 12.17 5.82 -6.86
CA HIS A 18 12.34 5.14 -8.15
C HIS A 18 11.39 5.67 -9.23
N ASP A 19 10.76 6.81 -9.00
CA ASP A 19 9.83 7.43 -9.94
C ASP A 19 10.50 8.43 -10.86
N LEU A 20 9.70 9.03 -11.75
CA LEU A 20 10.08 10.09 -12.65
C LEU A 20 9.55 11.43 -12.14
N PHE A 21 10.41 12.45 -12.25
CA PHE A 21 10.14 13.80 -11.76
C PHE A 21 10.18 14.79 -12.91
N PHE A 22 9.20 15.69 -12.93
CA PHE A 22 9.09 16.71 -13.96
C PHE A 22 10.18 17.77 -13.80
N ILE A 23 10.91 18.01 -14.88
CA ILE A 23 11.89 19.10 -14.97
C ILE A 23 11.58 20.00 -16.16
N ARG A 24 11.78 21.29 -15.96
CA ARG A 24 11.70 22.29 -17.02
C ARG A 24 13.06 22.98 -17.13
N GLN A 25 13.69 22.88 -18.29
CA GLN A 25 14.94 23.57 -18.59
C GLN A 25 14.72 24.40 -19.86
N GLU A 26 14.78 25.73 -19.74
CA GLU A 26 14.55 26.66 -20.82
C GLU A 26 13.29 26.36 -21.63
N GLU A 27 13.44 25.82 -22.85
CA GLU A 27 12.33 25.46 -23.75
C GLU A 27 12.01 23.95 -23.73
N ASP A 28 12.81 23.11 -23.06
CA ASP A 28 12.60 21.66 -23.00
C ASP A 28 11.98 21.24 -21.66
N THR A 29 11.08 20.27 -21.74
CA THR A 29 10.41 19.68 -20.57
C THR A 29 10.53 18.18 -20.63
N ASP A 30 10.89 17.55 -19.52
CA ASP A 30 11.07 16.09 -19.46
C ASP A 30 10.68 15.53 -18.08
N TYR A 31 10.56 14.20 -18.03
CA TYR A 31 10.39 13.43 -16.81
C TYR A 31 11.59 12.51 -16.61
N ILE A 32 12.38 12.77 -15.59
CA ILE A 32 13.67 12.12 -15.35
C ILE A 32 13.73 11.48 -13.96
N PRO A 33 14.60 10.47 -13.73
CA PRO A 33 14.80 9.86 -12.41
C PRO A 33 15.25 10.85 -11.34
N LEU A 34 15.08 10.48 -10.06
CA LEU A 34 15.29 11.34 -8.90
C LEU A 34 16.68 11.99 -8.87
N VAL A 35 17.76 11.21 -8.97
CA VAL A 35 19.11 11.76 -8.83
C VAL A 35 19.47 12.73 -9.97
N PRO A 36 19.22 12.40 -11.25
CA PRO A 36 19.31 13.38 -12.33
C PRO A 36 18.43 14.63 -12.12
N PHE A 37 17.22 14.46 -11.58
CA PHE A 37 16.36 15.59 -11.23
C PHE A 37 16.98 16.48 -10.16
N LEU A 38 17.49 15.90 -9.07
CA LEU A 38 18.12 16.64 -7.98
C LEU A 38 19.40 17.36 -8.44
N THR A 39 20.27 16.67 -9.19
CA THR A 39 21.53 17.26 -9.67
C THR A 39 21.30 18.40 -10.64
N ARG A 40 20.31 18.31 -11.52
CA ARG A 40 19.96 19.39 -12.45
C ARG A 40 19.20 20.55 -11.78
N SER A 41 18.33 20.24 -10.82
CA SER A 41 17.54 21.26 -10.10
C SER A 41 18.39 22.02 -9.07
N TRP A 42 19.48 21.43 -8.58
CA TRP A 42 20.35 21.98 -7.55
C TRP A 42 21.73 22.40 -8.09
N ASP A 43 21.82 22.66 -9.39
CA ASP A 43 23.02 23.29 -9.97
C ASP A 43 23.09 24.75 -9.48
N ILE A 44 23.58 24.89 -8.24
CA ILE A 44 23.66 26.17 -7.52
C ILE A 44 25.11 26.63 -7.54
N PRO A 45 25.41 27.86 -7.98
CA PRO A 45 26.76 28.40 -7.94
C PRO A 45 27.39 28.31 -6.55
N GLY A 46 28.64 27.84 -6.47
CA GLY A 46 29.35 27.65 -5.20
C GLY A 46 29.19 26.29 -4.56
N PHE A 47 28.50 25.36 -5.22
CA PHE A 47 28.38 23.98 -4.78
C PHE A 47 28.88 23.00 -5.84
N ILE A 48 29.58 21.97 -5.39
CA ILE A 48 29.99 20.80 -6.18
C ILE A 48 29.05 19.65 -5.82
N LEU A 49 28.42 19.06 -6.84
CA LEU A 49 27.48 17.95 -6.67
C LEU A 49 28.20 16.62 -6.93
N ILE A 50 28.16 15.73 -5.96
CA ILE A 50 28.78 14.40 -6.00
C ILE A 50 27.71 13.33 -5.82
N VAL A 51 27.76 12.28 -6.64
CA VAL A 51 26.84 11.14 -6.58
C VAL A 51 27.62 9.86 -6.36
N TYR A 52 27.20 9.06 -5.39
CA TYR A 52 27.74 7.73 -5.16
C TYR A 52 26.62 6.68 -5.23
N GLU A 53 26.78 5.75 -6.16
CA GLU A 53 25.94 4.55 -6.27
C GLU A 53 26.66 3.36 -5.63
N LEU A 54 25.89 2.45 -5.04
CA LEU A 54 26.42 1.23 -4.40
C LEU A 54 27.32 0.45 -5.38
N ASN A 55 28.57 0.23 -4.96
CA ASN A 55 29.62 -0.44 -5.75
C ASN A 55 30.02 0.27 -7.07
N GLY A 56 29.43 1.40 -7.38
CA GLY A 56 29.78 2.21 -8.55
C GLY A 56 30.92 3.18 -8.29
N PRO A 57 31.33 3.91 -9.35
CA PRO A 57 32.28 5.01 -9.18
C PRO A 57 31.62 6.19 -8.47
N ILE A 58 32.42 6.94 -7.73
CA ILE A 58 32.03 8.28 -7.27
C ILE A 58 32.00 9.19 -8.49
N ARG A 59 30.87 9.86 -8.76
CA ARG A 59 30.67 10.72 -9.94
C ARG A 59 30.46 12.16 -9.52
N PHE A 60 30.95 13.07 -10.33
CA PHE A 60 30.70 14.50 -10.22
C PHE A 60 29.64 14.89 -11.25
N ALA A 61 28.76 15.81 -10.90
CA ALA A 61 27.74 16.28 -11.86
C ALA A 61 28.37 17.03 -13.06
N GLN A 62 29.52 17.68 -12.82
CA GLN A 62 30.29 18.37 -13.84
C GLN A 62 31.75 17.91 -13.83
N ASP A 63 32.36 17.69 -15.00
CA ASP A 63 33.76 17.28 -15.13
C ASP A 63 34.72 18.36 -14.61
N ALA A 64 34.37 19.64 -14.79
CA ALA A 64 35.15 20.75 -14.25
C ALA A 64 35.28 20.69 -12.71
N ASP A 65 34.22 20.27 -12.01
CA ASP A 65 34.24 20.16 -10.55
C ASP A 65 35.11 18.98 -10.08
N ARG A 66 35.11 17.89 -10.86
CA ARG A 66 36.03 16.77 -10.63
C ARG A 66 37.49 17.22 -10.66
N GLU A 67 37.88 18.02 -11.65
CA GLU A 67 39.25 18.52 -11.76
C GLU A 67 39.62 19.49 -10.61
N LYS A 68 38.69 20.35 -10.15
CA LYS A 68 38.91 21.20 -8.96
C LYS A 68 39.19 20.37 -7.72
N VAL A 69 38.32 19.37 -7.43
CA VAL A 69 38.50 18.51 -6.27
C VAL A 69 39.79 17.70 -6.39
N LYS A 70 40.13 17.20 -7.56
CA LYS A 70 41.40 16.51 -7.84
C LYS A 70 42.62 17.38 -7.50
N GLN A 71 42.66 18.59 -7.99
CA GLN A 71 43.76 19.52 -7.73
C GLN A 71 43.86 19.83 -6.25
N ALA A 72 42.77 20.19 -5.61
CA ALA A 72 42.72 20.46 -4.16
C ALA A 72 43.14 19.25 -3.33
N PHE A 73 42.70 18.03 -3.68
CA PHE A 73 43.05 16.79 -2.99
C PHE A 73 44.51 16.44 -3.09
N ASN A 74 45.10 16.59 -4.28
CA ASN A 74 46.53 16.32 -4.50
C ASN A 74 47.40 17.33 -3.72
N VAL A 75 47.03 18.60 -3.65
CA VAL A 75 47.70 19.60 -2.82
C VAL A 75 47.57 19.25 -1.33
N TRP A 76 46.38 18.85 -0.88
CA TRP A 76 46.10 18.48 0.49
C TRP A 76 46.90 17.27 0.96
N ARG A 77 47.11 16.30 0.07
CA ARG A 77 47.89 15.07 0.33
C ARG A 77 49.36 15.21 0.05
N GLY A 78 49.81 16.29 -0.62
CA GLY A 78 51.19 16.47 -1.04
C GLY A 78 51.61 15.51 -2.14
N THR A 79 50.65 15.00 -2.96
CA THR A 79 50.89 14.04 -4.03
C THR A 79 50.93 14.75 -5.42
N THR A 80 51.84 14.27 -6.30
CA THR A 80 51.83 14.68 -7.74
C THR A 80 51.31 13.51 -8.56
N GLU A 81 50.35 13.74 -9.44
CA GLU A 81 49.96 12.71 -10.39
C GLU A 81 51.06 12.49 -11.42
N PRO A 82 51.39 11.22 -11.75
CA PRO A 82 52.30 10.93 -12.87
C PRO A 82 51.69 11.42 -14.16
N GLU A 83 52.51 12.08 -15.01
CA GLU A 83 52.11 12.43 -16.39
C GLU A 83 51.59 11.17 -17.11
N PHE A 84 50.49 11.34 -17.85
CA PHE A 84 49.87 10.24 -18.59
C PHE A 84 50.83 9.81 -19.71
N ASP A 85 51.49 8.68 -19.56
CA ASP A 85 52.24 8.02 -20.64
C ASP A 85 51.32 7.05 -21.38
N PRO A 86 50.93 7.37 -22.65
CA PRO A 86 50.07 6.50 -23.43
C PRO A 86 50.71 5.14 -23.81
N ASN A 87 52.00 4.92 -23.54
CA ASN A 87 52.73 3.72 -23.87
C ASN A 87 53.04 2.82 -22.65
N ALA A 88 52.59 3.18 -21.44
CA ALA A 88 52.81 2.38 -20.24
C ALA A 88 51.94 1.12 -20.28
N SER A 89 52.55 -0.04 -20.45
CA SER A 89 51.91 -1.36 -20.47
C SER A 89 51.25 -1.66 -19.11
N THR A 90 49.96 -1.97 -19.16
CA THR A 90 49.11 -2.40 -18.05
C THR A 90 49.53 -3.78 -17.49
N SER A 91 50.56 -3.82 -16.68
CA SER A 91 50.86 -5.04 -15.92
C SER A 91 51.33 -4.72 -14.50
N LYS A 92 50.35 -4.60 -13.59
CA LYS A 92 50.46 -4.99 -12.18
C LYS A 92 49.11 -4.77 -11.47
N ARG A 93 48.19 -5.73 -11.63
CA ARG A 93 47.16 -5.96 -10.63
C ARG A 93 47.88 -6.44 -9.35
N ARG A 94 48.07 -5.58 -8.37
CA ARG A 94 48.40 -6.01 -7.02
C ARG A 94 47.10 -6.45 -6.32
N SER A 95 47.10 -7.70 -5.92
CA SER A 95 46.12 -8.25 -4.98
C SER A 95 46.18 -7.43 -3.68
N ILE A 96 45.04 -6.92 -3.25
CA ILE A 96 44.86 -6.23 -1.97
C ILE A 96 44.97 -7.27 -0.87
N GLY A 97 46.17 -7.45 -0.28
CA GLY A 97 46.36 -8.11 0.99
C GLY A 97 46.00 -7.12 2.13
N LEU A 98 45.45 -7.65 3.24
CA LEU A 98 45.14 -6.95 4.47
C LEU A 98 46.29 -6.00 4.87
N LEU A 99 45.89 -4.82 5.32
CA LEU A 99 46.66 -3.74 5.96
C LEU A 99 47.96 -4.18 6.62
N ASP A 100 49.08 -3.95 5.95
CA ASP A 100 50.36 -3.76 6.60
C ASP A 100 50.44 -2.32 7.12
N ALA A 101 50.43 -2.20 8.44
CA ALA A 101 50.34 -0.93 9.18
C ALA A 101 51.67 -0.15 9.20
N ALA A 102 52.47 -0.15 8.13
CA ALA A 102 53.82 0.46 8.14
C ALA A 102 54.28 1.09 6.82
N ALA A 103 53.38 1.53 5.95
CA ALA A 103 53.77 2.38 4.82
C ALA A 103 53.05 3.74 4.94
N GLU A 104 53.81 4.83 5.01
CA GLU A 104 53.24 6.18 5.01
C GLU A 104 52.37 6.41 3.77
N PRO A 105 51.14 6.93 3.92
CA PRO A 105 50.15 7.04 2.81
C PRO A 105 50.41 8.24 1.90
N ALA A 106 51.64 8.74 1.82
CA ALA A 106 51.96 10.04 1.20
C ALA A 106 51.96 10.07 -0.34
N ASP A 107 51.94 8.92 -1.04
CA ASP A 107 52.17 8.89 -2.50
C ASP A 107 51.04 8.32 -3.37
N VAL A 108 49.82 8.20 -2.85
CA VAL A 108 48.69 7.66 -3.64
C VAL A 108 47.93 8.82 -4.29
N PRO A 109 47.89 8.91 -5.63
CA PRO A 109 47.20 10.00 -6.35
C PRO A 109 45.69 9.86 -6.27
N PHE A 110 44.97 10.98 -6.43
CA PHE A 110 43.49 11.05 -6.42
C PHE A 110 42.82 9.98 -7.32
N THR A 111 43.34 9.79 -8.53
CA THR A 111 42.79 8.82 -9.48
C THR A 111 42.84 7.39 -8.95
N GLN A 112 43.86 7.03 -8.19
CA GLN A 112 43.96 5.71 -7.58
C GLN A 112 42.93 5.53 -6.46
N TYR A 113 42.75 6.52 -5.57
CA TYR A 113 41.69 6.49 -4.53
C TYR A 113 40.30 6.33 -5.14
N MET A 114 40.02 7.06 -6.23
CA MET A 114 38.74 6.94 -6.95
C MET A 114 38.54 5.54 -7.54
N ASN A 115 39.59 4.94 -8.09
CA ASN A 115 39.53 3.58 -8.64
C ASN A 115 39.40 2.51 -7.56
N ASP A 116 40.10 2.66 -6.43
CA ASP A 116 40.04 1.73 -5.30
C ASP A 116 38.68 1.77 -4.59
N ALA A 117 37.99 2.89 -4.67
CA ALA A 117 36.63 3.05 -4.15
C ALA A 117 35.58 2.27 -4.98
N ILE A 118 35.85 1.95 -6.26
CA ILE A 118 34.94 1.17 -7.11
C ILE A 118 34.87 -0.27 -6.55
N GLY A 119 33.66 -0.74 -6.27
CA GLY A 119 33.43 -2.05 -5.67
C GLY A 119 33.80 -2.16 -4.18
N SER A 120 34.20 -1.04 -3.57
CA SER A 120 34.54 -0.99 -2.14
C SER A 120 33.76 0.12 -1.40
N PRO A 121 32.51 -0.17 -0.95
CA PRO A 121 31.65 0.82 -0.31
C PRO A 121 32.28 1.50 0.93
N THR A 122 33.06 0.77 1.69
CA THR A 122 33.75 1.31 2.87
C THR A 122 34.79 2.36 2.50
N LEU A 123 35.60 2.08 1.46
CA LEU A 123 36.59 3.05 0.97
C LEU A 123 35.90 4.24 0.31
N ALA A 124 34.81 4.03 -0.40
CA ALA A 124 34.03 5.11 -1.01
C ALA A 124 33.49 6.09 0.04
N LEU A 125 32.88 5.57 1.12
CA LEU A 125 32.37 6.41 2.23
C LEU A 125 33.49 7.19 2.93
N GLU A 126 34.65 6.55 3.15
CA GLU A 126 35.80 7.24 3.75
C GLU A 126 36.37 8.32 2.82
N LEU A 127 36.41 8.06 1.51
CA LEU A 127 36.86 9.07 0.53
C LEU A 127 35.89 10.26 0.46
N LEU A 128 34.58 10.02 0.46
CA LEU A 128 33.58 11.09 0.51
C LEU A 128 33.69 11.94 1.79
N ARG A 129 33.94 11.29 2.94
CA ARG A 129 34.23 11.98 4.19
C ARG A 129 35.49 12.84 4.07
N GLN A 130 36.56 12.33 3.44
CA GLN A 130 37.78 13.08 3.20
C GLN A 130 37.55 14.30 2.27
N PHE A 131 36.66 14.23 1.30
CA PHE A 131 36.29 15.39 0.50
C PHE A 131 35.63 16.50 1.35
N CYS A 132 34.80 16.15 2.33
CA CYS A 132 34.28 17.12 3.29
C CYS A 132 35.35 17.67 4.24
N LEU A 133 36.39 16.92 4.56
CA LEU A 133 37.56 17.46 5.29
C LEU A 133 38.36 18.43 4.42
N LEU A 134 38.56 18.06 3.14
CA LEU A 134 39.27 18.90 2.16
C LEU A 134 38.58 20.25 1.95
N SER A 135 37.24 20.29 1.83
CA SER A 135 36.49 21.54 1.63
C SER A 135 36.65 22.56 2.76
N ARG A 136 37.12 22.09 3.91
CA ARG A 136 37.38 22.89 5.12
C ARG A 136 38.85 23.19 5.35
N SER A 137 39.74 22.54 4.60
CA SER A 137 41.19 22.66 4.75
C SER A 137 41.72 23.92 4.08
N THR A 138 42.81 24.44 4.63
CA THR A 138 43.52 25.60 4.11
C THR A 138 44.96 25.24 3.74
N ASN A 139 45.56 25.97 2.82
CA ASN A 139 46.98 25.88 2.52
C ASN A 139 47.82 26.54 3.63
N ALA A 140 49.14 26.50 3.48
CA ALA A 140 50.07 27.12 4.43
C ALA A 140 49.91 28.66 4.54
N GLN A 141 49.29 29.30 3.59
CA GLN A 141 48.98 30.74 3.56
C GLN A 141 47.61 31.06 4.18
N GLY A 142 46.83 30.04 4.64
CA GLY A 142 45.50 30.22 5.22
C GLY A 142 44.38 30.35 4.20
N GLU A 143 44.63 30.14 2.89
CA GLU A 143 43.64 30.16 1.86
C GLU A 143 42.97 28.81 1.73
N LYS A 144 41.66 28.76 1.49
CA LYS A 144 40.90 27.52 1.27
C LYS A 144 41.43 26.74 0.08
N LEU A 145 41.63 25.44 0.24
CA LEU A 145 41.99 24.53 -0.84
C LEU A 145 40.88 24.34 -1.87
N LEU A 146 39.62 24.39 -1.40
CA LEU A 146 38.42 24.31 -2.20
C LEU A 146 37.49 25.46 -1.81
N SER A 147 37.12 26.33 -2.73
CA SER A 147 36.23 27.47 -2.47
C SER A 147 34.78 27.06 -2.39
N GLU A 148 34.40 26.06 -3.17
CA GLU A 148 33.06 25.51 -3.26
C GLU A 148 32.73 24.57 -2.07
N LYS A 149 31.44 24.39 -1.81
CA LYS A 149 30.89 23.45 -0.86
C LYS A 149 30.35 22.21 -1.54
N LEU A 150 30.20 21.12 -0.80
CA LEU A 150 29.84 19.83 -1.34
C LEU A 150 28.39 19.48 -1.03
N ILE A 151 27.67 18.99 -2.03
CA ILE A 151 26.41 18.25 -1.85
C ILE A 151 26.64 16.83 -2.35
N ILE A 152 26.57 15.87 -1.45
CA ILE A 152 26.87 14.47 -1.72
C ILE A 152 25.58 13.66 -1.66
N PHE A 153 25.19 13.05 -2.77
CA PHE A 153 24.08 12.10 -2.86
C PHE A 153 24.64 10.69 -2.72
N ILE A 154 24.10 9.92 -1.77
CA ILE A 154 24.45 8.52 -1.52
C ILE A 154 23.22 7.67 -1.77
N GLU A 155 23.22 6.94 -2.89
CA GLU A 155 22.15 6.02 -3.27
C GLU A 155 22.24 4.70 -2.51
N ALA A 156 21.11 3.96 -2.43
CA ALA A 156 21.00 2.68 -1.75
C ALA A 156 21.55 2.70 -0.31
N ALA A 157 21.16 3.73 0.45
CA ALA A 157 21.64 3.93 1.81
C ALA A 157 21.28 2.78 2.77
N ASP A 158 20.17 2.09 2.52
CA ASP A 158 19.76 0.87 3.23
C ASP A 158 20.73 -0.29 3.04
N MET A 159 21.31 -0.43 1.86
CA MET A 159 22.31 -1.47 1.57
C MET A 159 23.71 -1.12 2.13
N LEU A 160 23.98 0.18 2.26
CA LEU A 160 25.24 0.67 2.85
C LEU A 160 25.22 0.64 4.37
N LEU A 161 24.08 0.99 4.96
CA LEU A 161 23.86 1.21 6.40
C LEU A 161 22.63 0.40 6.87
N PRO A 162 22.62 -0.93 6.72
CA PRO A 162 21.44 -1.74 6.95
C PRO A 162 20.96 -1.67 8.39
N GLU A 163 19.62 -1.69 8.57
CA GLU A 163 19.01 -1.80 9.90
C GLU A 163 19.32 -3.18 10.50
N GLY A 164 19.47 -3.22 11.79
CA GLY A 164 19.71 -4.44 12.55
C GLY A 164 20.46 -4.18 13.85
N GLU A 165 20.41 -5.17 14.74
CA GLU A 165 21.21 -5.14 15.96
C GLU A 165 22.70 -5.28 15.63
N ILE A 166 23.55 -4.51 16.32
CA ILE A 166 25.01 -4.51 16.06
C ILE A 166 25.62 -5.90 16.07
N ARG A 167 25.09 -6.81 16.90
CA ARG A 167 25.60 -8.19 17.00
C ARG A 167 25.28 -9.03 15.76
N SER A 168 24.20 -8.73 15.06
CA SER A 168 23.77 -9.44 13.85
C SER A 168 24.38 -8.88 12.57
N LEU A 169 24.89 -7.65 12.59
CA LEU A 169 25.50 -7.00 11.44
C LEU A 169 26.92 -7.55 11.16
N SER A 170 27.29 -7.62 9.89
CA SER A 170 28.65 -7.96 9.47
C SER A 170 29.67 -6.94 10.00
N LEU A 171 30.93 -7.33 10.03
CA LEU A 171 32.01 -6.42 10.45
C LEU A 171 32.08 -5.20 9.52
N GLN A 172 31.86 -5.41 8.23
CA GLN A 172 31.87 -4.34 7.22
C GLN A 172 30.71 -3.36 7.41
N ASP A 173 29.50 -3.85 7.71
CA ASP A 173 28.35 -3.01 7.97
C ASP A 173 28.58 -2.15 9.22
N ARG A 174 29.05 -2.77 10.29
CA ARG A 174 29.40 -2.04 11.52
C ARG A 174 30.44 -0.94 11.28
N HIS A 175 31.45 -1.23 10.45
CA HIS A 175 32.48 -0.26 10.11
C HIS A 175 31.91 0.90 9.31
N ARG A 176 31.07 0.64 8.27
CA ARG A 176 30.41 1.69 7.49
C ARG A 176 29.50 2.57 8.34
N ILE A 177 28.70 1.96 9.23
CA ILE A 177 27.83 2.68 10.16
C ILE A 177 28.67 3.58 11.08
N SER A 178 29.83 3.11 11.60
CA SER A 178 30.73 3.91 12.42
C SER A 178 31.30 5.09 11.65
N ILE A 179 31.81 4.86 10.42
CA ILE A 179 32.34 5.95 9.56
C ILE A 179 31.30 7.04 9.35
N VAL A 180 30.08 6.67 8.98
CA VAL A 180 29.01 7.64 8.73
C VAL A 180 28.59 8.34 10.01
N GLN A 181 28.42 7.59 11.11
CA GLN A 181 28.08 8.19 12.40
C GLN A 181 29.10 9.23 12.83
N ASP A 182 30.39 8.90 12.78
CA ASP A 182 31.49 9.82 13.15
C ASP A 182 31.52 11.04 12.21
N TRP A 183 31.30 10.82 10.90
CA TRP A 183 31.29 11.89 9.91
C TRP A 183 30.18 12.91 10.16
N ILE A 184 28.91 12.45 10.25
CA ILE A 184 27.76 13.36 10.39
C ILE A 184 27.59 13.91 11.80
N SER A 185 28.29 13.34 12.81
CA SER A 185 28.33 13.86 14.18
C SER A 185 29.52 14.77 14.44
N ASP A 186 30.43 14.95 13.48
CA ASP A 186 31.53 15.90 13.60
C ASP A 186 31.02 17.34 13.71
N SER A 187 31.38 18.03 14.78
CA SER A 187 30.96 19.42 15.04
C SER A 187 31.37 20.37 13.91
N ASN A 188 32.50 20.14 13.28
CA ASN A 188 32.96 20.96 12.17
C ASN A 188 32.12 20.71 10.91
N PHE A 189 31.71 19.46 10.69
CA PHE A 189 30.79 19.15 9.59
C PHE A 189 29.41 19.77 9.82
N MET A 190 28.85 19.67 11.02
CA MET A 190 27.55 20.24 11.35
C MET A 190 27.50 21.77 11.24
N ASN A 191 28.62 22.45 11.49
CA ASN A 191 28.73 23.92 11.43
C ASN A 191 29.18 24.45 10.06
N ASP A 192 29.50 23.57 9.12
CA ASP A 192 29.86 23.96 7.73
C ASP A 192 28.64 23.92 6.79
N ASN A 193 28.88 24.15 5.50
CA ASN A 193 27.85 24.15 4.45
C ASN A 193 27.86 22.90 3.57
N ASP A 194 28.78 21.95 3.81
CA ASP A 194 28.72 20.65 3.15
C ASP A 194 27.45 19.88 3.58
N THR A 195 26.85 19.17 2.64
CA THR A 195 25.60 18.46 2.88
C THR A 195 25.68 17.04 2.34
N VAL A 196 25.21 16.06 3.12
CA VAL A 196 25.09 14.66 2.70
C VAL A 196 23.64 14.24 2.69
N ILE A 197 23.24 13.62 1.59
CA ILE A 197 21.87 13.19 1.32
C ILE A 197 21.87 11.69 1.06
N PHE A 198 21.34 10.94 2.00
CA PHE A 198 21.13 9.50 1.89
C PHE A 198 19.80 9.22 1.21
N ILE A 199 19.81 8.40 0.16
CA ILE A 199 18.61 8.04 -0.60
C ILE A 199 18.31 6.57 -0.34
N THR A 200 17.08 6.28 0.11
CA THR A 200 16.61 4.94 0.46
C THR A 200 15.14 4.77 0.13
N GLU A 201 14.70 3.55 -0.10
CA GLU A 201 13.28 3.27 -0.32
C GLU A 201 12.43 3.53 0.94
N SER A 202 12.96 3.18 2.10
CA SER A 202 12.31 3.38 3.40
C SER A 202 13.32 3.77 4.47
N ALA A 203 12.96 4.78 5.24
CA ALA A 203 13.78 5.21 6.37
C ALA A 203 13.98 4.09 7.40
N SER A 204 13.02 3.16 7.53
CA SER A 204 13.11 2.03 8.46
C SER A 204 14.14 0.97 8.05
N LEU A 205 14.66 1.02 6.83
CA LEU A 205 15.72 0.12 6.35
C LEU A 205 17.13 0.62 6.71
N VAL A 206 17.28 1.91 6.99
CA VAL A 206 18.57 2.48 7.37
C VAL A 206 18.78 2.36 8.87
N ASN A 207 20.01 2.07 9.29
CA ASN A 207 20.34 1.80 10.67
C ASN A 207 19.86 2.90 11.62
N SER A 208 19.19 2.48 12.68
CA SER A 208 18.59 3.37 13.70
C SER A 208 19.60 4.28 14.39
N ARG A 209 20.88 3.91 14.43
CA ARG A 209 21.96 4.75 14.97
C ARG A 209 22.23 5.99 14.12
N ILE A 210 21.90 5.96 12.83
CA ILE A 210 22.05 7.09 11.91
C ILE A 210 20.78 7.91 11.89
N ILE A 211 19.63 7.26 11.64
CA ILE A 211 18.34 7.95 11.47
C ILE A 211 17.87 8.71 12.71
N ARG A 212 18.20 8.19 13.92
CA ARG A 212 17.77 8.81 15.18
C ARG A 212 18.69 9.90 15.70
N LEU A 213 19.76 10.22 14.97
CA LEU A 213 20.61 11.35 15.34
C LEU A 213 19.85 12.67 15.22
N PRO A 214 19.93 13.57 16.18
CA PRO A 214 19.16 14.84 16.17
C PRO A 214 19.43 15.73 14.96
N GLN A 215 20.63 15.63 14.38
CA GLN A 215 21.06 16.39 13.20
C GLN A 215 20.61 15.77 11.88
N VAL A 216 20.02 14.57 11.88
CA VAL A 216 19.52 13.91 10.66
C VAL A 216 18.05 14.22 10.47
N VAL A 217 17.71 14.77 9.31
CA VAL A 217 16.33 15.06 8.94
C VAL A 217 15.86 14.09 7.86
N THR A 218 14.78 13.39 8.13
CA THR A 218 14.14 12.50 7.15
C THR A 218 13.07 13.27 6.38
N VAL A 219 13.12 13.18 5.04
CA VAL A 219 12.16 13.77 4.12
C VAL A 219 11.55 12.64 3.29
N GLU A 220 10.26 12.48 3.36
CA GLU A 220 9.52 11.49 2.56
C GLU A 220 9.12 12.11 1.22
N ILE A 221 9.45 11.44 0.11
CA ILE A 221 9.00 11.77 -1.23
C ILE A 221 7.66 11.07 -1.45
N PRO A 222 6.56 11.80 -1.58
CA PRO A 222 5.24 11.20 -1.73
C PRO A 222 5.08 10.54 -3.10
N SER A 223 4.15 9.59 -3.21
CA SER A 223 3.65 9.12 -4.50
C SER A 223 2.93 10.26 -5.24
N PRO A 224 2.91 10.26 -6.58
CA PRO A 224 2.30 11.33 -7.35
C PRO A 224 0.79 11.41 -7.05
N GLY A 225 0.33 12.61 -6.75
CA GLY A 225 -1.09 12.93 -6.57
C GLY A 225 -1.84 12.98 -7.90
N MET A 226 -3.13 13.27 -7.84
CA MET A 226 -3.95 13.43 -9.06
C MET A 226 -3.44 14.56 -9.98
N PRO A 227 -3.04 15.75 -9.48
CA PRO A 227 -2.52 16.83 -10.31
C PRO A 227 -1.25 16.45 -11.08
N GLU A 228 -0.31 15.76 -10.41
CA GLU A 228 0.95 15.33 -11.02
C GLU A 228 0.70 14.29 -12.11
N ARG A 229 -0.20 13.31 -11.88
CA ARG A 229 -0.57 12.33 -12.89
C ARG A 229 -1.29 12.97 -14.08
N GLN A 230 -2.22 13.90 -13.83
CA GLN A 230 -2.92 14.62 -14.88
C GLN A 230 -1.93 15.46 -15.72
N HIS A 231 -0.98 16.12 -15.06
CA HIS A 231 0.07 16.86 -15.75
C HIS A 231 0.91 15.93 -16.64
N PHE A 232 1.32 14.77 -16.13
CA PHE A 232 2.07 13.78 -16.90
C PHE A 232 1.30 13.27 -18.13
N ILE A 233 0.01 12.93 -17.98
CA ILE A 233 -0.85 12.48 -19.08
C ILE A 233 -0.93 13.57 -20.17
N SER A 234 -1.15 14.81 -19.75
CA SER A 234 -1.22 15.95 -20.68
C SER A 234 0.13 16.20 -21.37
N TRP A 235 1.23 16.15 -20.64
CA TRP A 235 2.58 16.30 -21.18
C TRP A 235 2.89 15.21 -22.20
N LEU A 236 2.64 13.94 -21.85
CA LEU A 236 2.88 12.81 -22.74
C LEU A 236 2.07 12.92 -24.04
N ASN A 237 0.83 13.40 -23.95
CA ASN A 237 -0.06 13.55 -25.12
C ASN A 237 0.36 14.71 -26.05
N ASN A 238 1.00 15.74 -25.50
CA ASN A 238 1.40 16.95 -26.23
C ASN A 238 2.86 16.94 -26.69
N THR A 239 3.68 15.96 -26.26
CA THR A 239 5.11 15.91 -26.62
C THR A 239 5.29 15.50 -28.08
N PRO A 240 5.86 16.35 -28.96
CA PRO A 240 5.91 16.12 -30.41
C PRO A 240 6.62 14.82 -30.82
N LYS A 241 7.69 14.45 -30.13
CA LYS A 241 8.44 13.19 -30.35
C LYS A 241 7.62 11.91 -30.14
N LEU A 242 6.46 12.02 -29.47
CA LEU A 242 5.61 10.90 -29.11
C LEU A 242 4.24 10.94 -29.80
N VAL A 243 3.95 11.97 -30.61
CA VAL A 243 2.61 12.29 -31.18
C VAL A 243 2.26 11.50 -32.43
N GLU A 244 3.12 10.62 -32.96
CA GLU A 244 2.78 9.83 -34.17
C GLU A 244 1.49 9.01 -34.03
N LYS A 245 1.13 8.62 -32.80
CA LYS A 245 -0.16 7.97 -32.49
C LYS A 245 -0.76 8.59 -31.22
N PRO A 246 -1.86 9.36 -31.30
CA PRO A 246 -2.52 9.92 -30.12
C PRO A 246 -3.04 8.80 -29.20
N LEU A 247 -3.11 9.10 -27.90
CA LEU A 247 -3.73 8.19 -26.92
C LEU A 247 -5.23 8.05 -27.23
N ASN A 248 -5.66 6.83 -27.43
CA ASN A 248 -7.08 6.48 -27.61
C ASN A 248 -7.69 6.08 -26.27
N LEU A 249 -8.41 6.99 -25.61
CA LEU A 249 -8.97 6.80 -24.29
C LEU A 249 -10.49 6.52 -24.36
N TRP A 250 -11.00 5.77 -23.41
CA TRP A 250 -12.47 5.57 -23.26
C TRP A 250 -13.20 6.84 -22.78
N GLY A 251 -12.47 7.75 -22.09
CA GLY A 251 -13.02 8.93 -21.46
C GLY A 251 -12.04 10.11 -21.43
N THR A 252 -12.17 10.99 -20.45
CA THR A 252 -11.33 12.17 -20.30
C THR A 252 -10.00 11.84 -19.62
N GLN A 253 -8.98 12.70 -19.83
CA GLN A 253 -7.69 12.60 -19.11
C GLN A 253 -7.87 12.68 -17.59
N THR A 254 -8.86 13.44 -17.11
CA THR A 254 -9.19 13.54 -15.68
C THR A 254 -9.71 12.22 -15.13
N GLN A 255 -10.58 11.53 -15.87
CA GLN A 255 -11.07 10.19 -15.48
C GLN A 255 -9.93 9.18 -15.45
N LEU A 256 -9.03 9.22 -16.42
CA LEU A 256 -7.83 8.38 -16.41
C LEU A 256 -6.94 8.69 -15.20
N ALA A 257 -6.70 9.96 -14.90
CA ALA A 257 -5.91 10.37 -13.72
C ALA A 257 -6.56 9.91 -12.39
N MET A 258 -7.89 9.86 -12.31
CA MET A 258 -8.60 9.32 -11.16
C MET A 258 -8.37 7.81 -11.03
N LEU A 259 -8.58 7.05 -12.11
CA LEU A 259 -8.45 5.59 -12.09
C LEU A 259 -7.00 5.10 -11.89
N THR A 260 -6.01 5.91 -12.27
CA THR A 260 -4.58 5.60 -12.06
C THR A 260 -4.07 5.99 -10.67
N ALA A 261 -4.95 6.25 -9.72
CA ALA A 261 -4.56 6.53 -8.33
C ALA A 261 -3.68 5.40 -7.78
N GLY A 262 -2.60 5.78 -7.08
CA GLY A 262 -1.62 4.85 -6.55
C GLY A 262 -0.48 4.47 -7.50
N LEU A 263 -0.60 4.68 -8.81
CA LEU A 263 0.51 4.45 -9.73
C LEU A 263 1.60 5.51 -9.58
N SER A 264 2.86 5.08 -9.71
CA SER A 264 3.98 5.98 -9.97
C SER A 264 3.89 6.55 -11.40
N ILE A 265 4.58 7.67 -11.66
CA ILE A 265 4.68 8.22 -13.02
C ILE A 265 5.34 7.22 -13.97
N GLN A 266 6.33 6.45 -13.49
CA GLN A 266 6.99 5.41 -14.27
C GLN A 266 6.00 4.30 -14.69
N ALA A 267 5.15 3.82 -13.77
CA ALA A 267 4.14 2.80 -14.06
C ALA A 267 3.07 3.35 -15.02
N LEU A 268 2.62 4.59 -14.79
CA LEU A 268 1.69 5.29 -15.67
C LEU A 268 2.27 5.45 -17.09
N ARG A 269 3.56 5.81 -17.20
CA ARG A 269 4.28 5.88 -18.48
C ARG A 269 4.25 4.54 -19.22
N GLN A 270 4.54 3.44 -18.53
CA GLN A 270 4.51 2.10 -19.12
C GLN A 270 3.11 1.74 -19.67
N LEU A 271 2.07 1.99 -18.87
CA LEU A 271 0.68 1.77 -19.28
C LEU A 271 0.33 2.55 -20.57
N LEU A 272 0.61 3.85 -20.59
CA LEU A 272 0.23 4.73 -21.68
C LEU A 272 1.06 4.49 -22.95
N LEU A 273 2.35 4.18 -22.83
CA LEU A 273 3.18 3.81 -23.96
C LEU A 273 2.77 2.48 -24.57
N SER A 274 2.41 1.49 -23.75
CA SER A 274 1.87 0.21 -24.21
C SER A 274 0.58 0.39 -25.01
N ALA A 275 -0.39 1.13 -24.45
CA ALA A 275 -1.65 1.42 -25.13
C ALA A 275 -1.46 2.20 -26.44
N ARG A 276 -0.51 3.14 -26.46
CA ARG A 276 -0.17 3.89 -27.68
C ARG A 276 0.47 3.01 -28.76
N TYR A 277 1.35 2.07 -28.34
CA TYR A 277 2.01 1.15 -29.26
C TYR A 277 1.01 0.17 -29.92
N SER A 278 0.12 -0.43 -29.13
CA SER A 278 -0.94 -1.33 -29.66
C SER A 278 -1.92 -0.56 -30.56
N GLY A 279 -2.17 0.72 -30.28
CA GLY A 279 -3.19 1.53 -30.96
C GLY A 279 -4.62 1.22 -30.52
N ASP A 280 -4.78 0.31 -29.57
CA ASP A 280 -6.08 -0.06 -29.02
C ASP A 280 -6.66 1.05 -28.15
N LYS A 281 -7.99 1.05 -28.03
CA LYS A 281 -8.66 1.94 -27.10
C LYS A 281 -8.47 1.44 -25.68
N LEU A 282 -7.75 2.21 -24.85
CA LEU A 282 -7.55 1.90 -23.45
C LEU A 282 -8.89 1.88 -22.72
N GLN A 283 -9.24 0.76 -22.12
CA GLN A 283 -10.49 0.57 -21.38
C GLN A 283 -10.25 0.76 -19.87
N PRO A 284 -11.29 1.09 -19.08
CA PRO A 284 -11.17 1.18 -17.62
C PRO A 284 -10.62 -0.10 -16.98
N GLU A 285 -11.00 -1.25 -17.49
CA GLU A 285 -10.59 -2.57 -17.01
C GLU A 285 -9.07 -2.77 -17.13
N ASP A 286 -8.47 -2.32 -18.25
CA ASP A 286 -7.01 -2.40 -18.48
C ASP A 286 -6.24 -1.58 -17.44
N VAL A 287 -6.78 -0.39 -17.14
CA VAL A 287 -6.19 0.52 -16.12
C VAL A 287 -6.27 -0.11 -14.74
N ILE A 288 -7.44 -0.66 -14.37
CA ILE A 288 -7.67 -1.28 -13.07
C ILE A 288 -6.76 -2.49 -12.89
N ASN A 289 -6.63 -3.33 -13.92
CA ASN A 289 -5.73 -4.47 -13.89
C ASN A 289 -4.27 -4.03 -13.66
N LYS A 290 -3.84 -2.98 -14.36
CA LYS A 290 -2.48 -2.43 -14.19
C LYS A 290 -2.25 -1.81 -12.81
N VAL A 291 -3.24 -1.12 -12.27
CA VAL A 291 -3.20 -0.61 -10.88
C VAL A 291 -3.12 -1.77 -9.89
N SER A 292 -3.91 -2.82 -10.10
CA SER A 292 -3.88 -4.04 -9.27
C SER A 292 -2.51 -4.70 -9.29
N GLU A 293 -1.94 -4.95 -10.48
CA GLU A 293 -0.59 -5.51 -10.64
C GLU A 293 0.47 -4.67 -9.93
N PHE A 294 0.41 -3.34 -10.10
CA PHE A 294 1.36 -2.44 -9.46
C PHE A 294 1.25 -2.48 -7.92
N ILE A 295 0.03 -2.43 -7.39
CA ILE A 295 -0.21 -2.50 -5.94
C ILE A 295 0.26 -3.84 -5.37
N GLN A 296 -0.06 -4.94 -6.05
CA GLN A 296 0.38 -6.28 -5.66
C GLN A 296 1.90 -6.42 -5.72
N GLY A 297 2.54 -5.87 -6.76
CA GLY A 297 4.00 -5.83 -6.86
C GLY A 297 4.69 -5.04 -5.75
N GLN A 298 4.04 -3.98 -5.22
CA GLN A 298 4.57 -3.18 -4.12
C GLN A 298 4.37 -3.81 -2.73
N LEU A 299 3.25 -4.48 -2.51
CA LEU A 299 2.84 -4.98 -1.19
C LEU A 299 2.92 -6.50 -1.06
N GLY A 300 2.93 -7.23 -2.18
CA GLY A 300 2.82 -8.67 -2.26
C GLY A 300 1.41 -9.14 -2.66
N GLU A 301 1.32 -10.14 -3.52
CA GLU A 301 0.05 -10.68 -4.04
C GLU A 301 -0.82 -11.31 -2.94
N ASP A 302 -0.18 -11.90 -1.92
CA ASP A 302 -0.86 -12.52 -0.78
C ASP A 302 -1.41 -11.51 0.23
N VAL A 303 -1.05 -10.24 0.08
CA VAL A 303 -1.31 -9.17 1.06
C VAL A 303 -2.54 -8.38 0.70
N VAL A 304 -2.66 -8.00 -0.56
CA VAL A 304 -3.72 -7.12 -1.05
C VAL A 304 -4.30 -7.65 -2.35
N GLU A 305 -5.60 -7.43 -2.50
CA GLU A 305 -6.32 -7.62 -3.74
C GLU A 305 -7.10 -6.35 -4.05
N PHE A 306 -6.88 -5.80 -5.23
CA PHE A 306 -7.61 -4.62 -5.69
C PHE A 306 -8.77 -5.07 -6.59
N LYS A 307 -10.00 -4.69 -6.24
CA LYS A 307 -11.21 -5.10 -6.96
C LYS A 307 -12.02 -3.90 -7.42
N LYS A 308 -12.58 -4.01 -8.61
CA LYS A 308 -13.71 -3.18 -9.01
C LYS A 308 -14.99 -3.98 -8.75
N PRO A 309 -15.96 -3.43 -7.98
CA PRO A 309 -17.23 -4.11 -7.74
C PRO A 309 -17.98 -4.36 -9.05
N ALA A 310 -18.54 -5.58 -9.19
CA ALA A 310 -19.28 -5.99 -10.38
C ALA A 310 -20.78 -5.71 -10.28
N HIS A 311 -21.28 -5.29 -9.11
CA HIS A 311 -22.71 -5.08 -8.84
C HIS A 311 -22.90 -3.87 -7.91
N SER A 312 -24.13 -3.39 -7.82
CA SER A 312 -24.53 -2.22 -7.01
C SER A 312 -25.57 -2.58 -5.95
N LEU A 313 -25.98 -1.61 -5.13
CA LEU A 313 -27.05 -1.81 -4.14
C LEU A 313 -28.40 -2.18 -4.76
N LYS A 314 -28.59 -1.99 -6.06
CA LYS A 314 -29.82 -2.39 -6.79
C LYS A 314 -29.90 -3.89 -7.01
N ASP A 315 -28.76 -4.56 -6.99
CA ASP A 315 -28.65 -6.00 -7.24
C ASP A 315 -28.83 -6.81 -5.94
N ILE A 316 -28.96 -6.12 -4.79
CA ILE A 316 -29.14 -6.76 -3.49
C ILE A 316 -30.61 -7.16 -3.33
N VAL A 317 -30.81 -8.44 -3.07
CA VAL A 317 -32.12 -9.00 -2.79
C VAL A 317 -32.40 -8.95 -1.29
N GLY A 318 -33.58 -8.49 -0.89
CA GLY A 318 -33.95 -8.34 0.51
C GLY A 318 -33.07 -7.33 1.25
N ASN A 319 -32.97 -7.47 2.57
CA ASN A 319 -32.22 -6.56 3.43
C ASN A 319 -32.58 -5.07 3.26
N GLN A 320 -33.85 -4.78 2.96
CA GLN A 320 -34.28 -3.44 2.56
C GLN A 320 -33.94 -2.37 3.61
N LYS A 321 -34.13 -2.67 4.90
CA LYS A 321 -33.76 -1.76 5.99
C LYS A 321 -32.26 -1.40 5.98
N LEU A 322 -31.41 -2.39 5.69
CA LEU A 322 -29.97 -2.19 5.59
C LEU A 322 -29.62 -1.37 4.36
N VAL A 323 -30.19 -1.69 3.19
CA VAL A 323 -29.97 -0.93 1.94
C VAL A 323 -30.38 0.53 2.10
N ASP A 324 -31.52 0.79 2.71
CA ASP A 324 -31.99 2.15 2.98
C ASP A 324 -31.06 2.90 3.96
N PHE A 325 -30.57 2.22 4.99
CA PHE A 325 -29.58 2.77 5.90
C PHE A 325 -28.25 3.11 5.18
N LEU A 326 -27.78 2.22 4.31
CA LEU A 326 -26.58 2.44 3.51
C LEU A 326 -26.75 3.69 2.63
N LYS A 327 -27.88 3.81 1.93
CA LYS A 327 -28.17 4.96 1.05
C LYS A 327 -28.34 6.29 1.82
N THR A 328 -29.07 6.27 2.93
CA THR A 328 -29.47 7.51 3.61
C THR A 328 -28.48 7.98 4.67
N GLN A 329 -27.76 7.06 5.32
CA GLN A 329 -26.90 7.39 6.45
C GLN A 329 -25.41 7.21 6.12
N LEU A 330 -25.05 6.18 5.35
CA LEU A 330 -23.67 5.80 5.15
C LEU A 330 -23.04 6.45 3.92
N ILE A 331 -23.67 6.38 2.77
CA ILE A 331 -23.17 7.00 1.52
C ILE A 331 -22.82 8.48 1.72
N PRO A 332 -23.68 9.32 2.32
CA PRO A 332 -23.34 10.71 2.54
C PRO A 332 -22.09 10.92 3.41
N ARG A 333 -21.84 10.05 4.38
CA ARG A 333 -20.65 10.10 5.25
C ARG A 333 -19.38 9.58 4.61
N ILE A 334 -19.48 8.59 3.71
CA ILE A 334 -18.34 8.11 2.91
C ILE A 334 -17.95 9.17 1.87
N THR A 335 -18.92 9.85 1.28
CA THR A 335 -18.67 10.85 0.23
C THR A 335 -18.22 12.20 0.79
N SER A 336 -18.48 12.47 2.07
CA SER A 336 -18.05 13.70 2.74
C SER A 336 -16.52 13.74 2.95
N THR A 337 -16.01 14.92 3.24
CA THR A 337 -14.62 15.19 3.60
C THR A 337 -14.57 15.90 4.96
N GLY A 338 -13.45 15.80 5.65
CA GLY A 338 -13.25 16.44 6.94
C GLY A 338 -13.93 15.72 8.12
N PRO A 339 -14.42 16.47 9.14
CA PRO A 339 -14.92 15.87 10.39
C PRO A 339 -16.15 14.97 10.23
N ASP A 340 -16.98 15.22 9.22
CA ASP A 340 -18.21 14.47 8.96
C ASP A 340 -17.96 13.12 8.26
N ALA A 341 -16.78 12.95 7.71
CA ALA A 341 -16.39 11.70 7.07
C ALA A 341 -16.25 10.57 8.10
N ILE A 342 -16.68 9.38 7.72
CA ILE A 342 -16.51 8.19 8.56
C ILE A 342 -15.11 7.57 8.33
N ALA A 343 -14.43 7.20 9.41
CA ALA A 343 -13.17 6.47 9.32
C ALA A 343 -13.37 5.01 8.91
N GLY A 344 -14.48 4.40 9.34
CA GLY A 344 -14.82 3.03 9.02
C GLY A 344 -15.98 2.50 9.86
N MET A 345 -16.27 1.21 9.70
CA MET A 345 -17.28 0.51 10.47
C MET A 345 -16.94 -0.96 10.64
N SER A 346 -17.57 -1.58 11.63
CA SER A 346 -17.56 -3.03 11.81
C SER A 346 -18.87 -3.61 11.26
N VAL A 347 -18.74 -4.60 10.39
CA VAL A 347 -19.86 -5.33 9.79
C VAL A 347 -19.90 -6.72 10.41
N CYS A 348 -20.97 -7.07 11.09
CA CYS A 348 -21.06 -8.33 11.82
C CYS A 348 -22.34 -9.11 11.49
N GLY A 349 -22.32 -10.41 11.71
CA GLY A 349 -23.48 -11.29 11.46
C GLY A 349 -23.05 -12.72 11.22
N PRO A 350 -24.00 -13.67 11.18
CA PRO A 350 -23.68 -15.07 11.05
C PRO A 350 -22.94 -15.39 9.75
N ILE A 351 -22.25 -16.52 9.73
CA ILE A 351 -21.60 -17.06 8.53
C ILE A 351 -22.67 -17.26 7.44
N GLY A 352 -22.37 -16.81 6.23
CA GLY A 352 -23.29 -16.96 5.09
C GLY A 352 -24.41 -15.92 5.01
N SER A 353 -24.41 -14.85 5.84
CA SER A 353 -25.42 -13.78 5.77
C SER A 353 -25.26 -12.79 4.61
N GLY A 354 -24.21 -12.90 3.78
CA GLY A 354 -24.00 -12.04 2.61
C GLY A 354 -23.27 -10.72 2.88
N LYS A 355 -22.52 -10.61 4.01
CA LYS A 355 -21.79 -9.39 4.39
C LYS A 355 -20.95 -8.80 3.27
N THR A 356 -20.04 -9.60 2.72
CA THR A 356 -19.11 -9.17 1.67
C THR A 356 -19.85 -8.70 0.42
N PHE A 357 -20.85 -9.47 -0.04
CA PHE A 357 -21.67 -9.13 -1.21
C PHE A 357 -22.39 -7.78 -1.07
N ILE A 358 -23.01 -7.52 0.09
CA ILE A 358 -23.74 -6.26 0.32
C ILE A 358 -22.79 -5.05 0.28
N PHE A 359 -21.60 -5.19 0.87
CA PHE A 359 -20.65 -4.08 0.94
C PHE A 359 -19.83 -3.90 -0.34
N GLU A 360 -19.64 -4.95 -1.14
CA GLU A 360 -19.21 -4.82 -2.53
C GLU A 360 -20.26 -4.05 -3.36
N GLY A 361 -21.54 -4.33 -3.17
CA GLY A 361 -22.63 -3.57 -3.79
C GLY A 361 -22.65 -2.09 -3.39
N LEU A 362 -22.30 -1.76 -2.13
CA LEU A 362 -22.11 -0.38 -1.69
C LEU A 362 -20.96 0.30 -2.43
N ALA A 363 -19.83 -0.39 -2.60
CA ALA A 363 -18.71 0.11 -3.37
C ALA A 363 -19.08 0.36 -4.85
N GLY A 364 -19.84 -0.54 -5.45
CA GLY A 364 -20.35 -0.40 -6.81
C GLY A 364 -21.33 0.77 -6.99
N GLU A 365 -22.20 1.02 -6.00
CA GLU A 365 -23.09 2.19 -6.01
C GLU A 365 -22.32 3.51 -5.96
N LEU A 366 -21.16 3.53 -5.29
CA LEU A 366 -20.29 4.69 -5.16
C LEU A 366 -19.26 4.83 -6.30
N ASP A 367 -19.14 3.82 -7.16
CA ASP A 367 -18.04 3.69 -8.16
C ASP A 367 -16.66 3.86 -7.52
N ILE A 368 -16.48 3.30 -6.31
CA ILE A 368 -15.25 3.36 -5.54
C ILE A 368 -14.56 1.99 -5.57
N PRO A 369 -13.26 1.93 -5.85
CA PRO A 369 -12.52 0.67 -5.82
C PRO A 369 -12.46 0.09 -4.40
N VAL A 370 -12.33 -1.23 -4.33
CA VAL A 370 -12.16 -1.99 -3.10
C VAL A 370 -10.74 -2.52 -3.01
N LEU A 371 -10.08 -2.28 -1.90
CA LEU A 371 -8.81 -2.89 -1.52
C LEU A 371 -9.08 -3.95 -0.45
N VAL A 372 -8.99 -5.23 -0.81
CA VAL A 372 -9.14 -6.34 0.15
C VAL A 372 -7.78 -6.61 0.79
N LEU A 373 -7.68 -6.45 2.10
CA LEU A 373 -6.49 -6.84 2.84
C LEU A 373 -6.61 -8.32 3.23
N LYS A 374 -5.66 -9.12 2.74
CA LYS A 374 -5.54 -10.57 3.02
C LYS A 374 -4.40 -10.79 4.04
N ASN A 375 -4.41 -11.92 4.70
CA ASN A 375 -3.29 -12.48 5.48
C ASN A 375 -2.34 -11.50 6.16
N ILE A 376 -2.89 -10.46 6.82
CA ILE A 376 -2.09 -9.45 7.50
C ILE A 376 -1.11 -10.09 8.49
N ARG A 377 -1.41 -11.24 9.07
CA ARG A 377 -0.54 -11.95 10.02
C ARG A 377 0.64 -12.69 9.38
N SER A 378 0.52 -13.21 8.18
CA SER A 378 1.59 -13.99 7.53
C SER A 378 2.74 -13.11 6.98
N MET A 379 2.51 -11.82 6.80
CA MET A 379 3.46 -10.83 6.27
C MET A 379 4.69 -10.55 7.15
N TRP A 380 4.83 -11.16 8.32
CA TRP A 380 5.48 -10.55 9.47
C TRP A 380 6.86 -11.09 9.84
N PHE A 381 7.50 -11.86 8.98
CA PHE A 381 8.88 -12.26 9.22
C PHE A 381 9.85 -11.38 8.42
N GLY A 382 10.37 -10.32 9.05
CA GLY A 382 11.57 -9.60 8.63
C GLY A 382 11.40 -8.24 7.94
N GLN A 383 10.26 -7.91 7.30
CA GLN A 383 10.09 -6.64 6.54
C GLN A 383 8.82 -5.85 6.88
N THR A 384 8.27 -6.06 8.04
CA THR A 384 7.01 -5.49 8.52
C THR A 384 6.89 -3.97 8.35
N ASP A 385 7.92 -3.23 8.75
CA ASP A 385 7.88 -1.77 8.78
C ASP A 385 7.86 -1.18 7.37
N VAL A 386 8.60 -1.78 6.44
CA VAL A 386 8.67 -1.37 5.03
C VAL A 386 7.32 -1.53 4.33
N ILE A 387 6.69 -2.70 4.50
CA ILE A 387 5.37 -2.98 3.89
C ILE A 387 4.32 -2.01 4.45
N PHE A 388 4.39 -1.67 5.73
CA PHE A 388 3.52 -0.65 6.33
C PHE A 388 3.72 0.74 5.75
N GLU A 389 4.95 1.16 5.59
CA GLU A 389 5.27 2.45 5.00
C GLU A 389 4.81 2.50 3.54
N ARG A 390 5.00 1.41 2.78
CA ARG A 390 4.47 1.28 1.42
C ARG A 390 2.94 1.33 1.38
N LEU A 391 2.27 0.56 2.25
CA LEU A 391 0.80 0.58 2.36
C LEU A 391 0.29 1.98 2.71
N ARG A 392 0.89 2.63 3.71
CA ARG A 392 0.50 3.99 4.09
C ARG A 392 0.67 4.98 2.93
N ARG A 393 1.80 4.95 2.22
CA ARG A 393 2.04 5.79 1.04
C ARG A 393 1.02 5.55 -0.06
N LEU A 394 0.73 4.27 -0.34
CA LEU A 394 -0.31 3.90 -1.30
C LEU A 394 -1.65 4.49 -0.90
N LEU A 395 -2.09 4.29 0.35
CA LEU A 395 -3.37 4.80 0.85
C LEU A 395 -3.46 6.33 0.77
N MET A 396 -2.38 7.05 1.03
CA MET A 396 -2.33 8.51 0.87
C MET A 396 -2.42 8.95 -0.60
N ALA A 397 -1.96 8.13 -1.54
CA ALA A 397 -2.03 8.43 -2.97
C ALA A 397 -3.40 8.12 -3.60
N LEU A 398 -4.21 7.28 -2.95
CA LEU A 398 -5.56 6.94 -3.39
C LEU A 398 -6.53 8.10 -3.07
N VAL A 399 -7.40 8.43 -4.01
CA VAL A 399 -8.37 9.53 -3.86
C VAL A 399 -9.52 9.12 -2.95
N LYS A 400 -10.14 7.96 -3.23
CA LYS A 400 -11.15 7.31 -2.39
C LYS A 400 -11.06 5.81 -2.58
N VAL A 401 -11.09 5.06 -1.46
CA VAL A 401 -11.05 3.60 -1.47
C VAL A 401 -11.79 3.04 -0.27
N LEU A 402 -12.47 1.92 -0.46
CA LEU A 402 -13.00 1.10 0.62
C LEU A 402 -11.99 -0.02 0.92
N ILE A 403 -11.54 -0.11 2.16
CA ILE A 403 -10.64 -1.18 2.59
C ILE A 403 -11.48 -2.26 3.26
N PHE A 404 -11.50 -3.44 2.66
CA PHE A 404 -12.16 -4.61 3.20
C PHE A 404 -11.15 -5.46 3.96
N VAL A 405 -11.51 -5.78 5.19
CA VAL A 405 -10.81 -6.77 6.01
C VAL A 405 -11.81 -7.84 6.36
N ASP A 406 -11.75 -8.96 5.65
CA ASP A 406 -12.60 -10.10 5.96
C ASP A 406 -12.00 -10.92 7.12
N GLU A 407 -12.84 -11.63 7.85
CA GLU A 407 -12.47 -12.33 9.08
C GLU A 407 -11.64 -11.44 10.04
N ALA A 408 -12.07 -10.19 10.22
CA ALA A 408 -11.33 -9.18 10.99
C ALA A 408 -11.02 -9.63 12.44
N ASP A 409 -11.83 -10.50 13.03
CA ASP A 409 -11.58 -11.13 14.32
C ASP A 409 -10.36 -12.05 14.30
N THR A 410 -10.09 -12.72 13.19
CA THR A 410 -8.89 -13.56 13.02
C THR A 410 -7.66 -12.70 12.84
N GLN A 411 -7.78 -11.59 12.13
CA GLN A 411 -6.66 -10.70 11.82
C GLN A 411 -6.33 -9.72 12.95
N PHE A 412 -7.33 -9.22 13.67
CA PHE A 412 -7.23 -8.20 14.72
C PHE A 412 -7.83 -8.63 16.05
N GLY A 413 -8.08 -9.92 16.25
CA GLY A 413 -8.61 -10.47 17.49
C GLY A 413 -7.68 -10.23 18.67
N ASP A 414 -8.21 -10.43 19.87
CA ASP A 414 -7.45 -10.27 21.11
C ASP A 414 -6.24 -11.23 21.08
N VAL A 415 -5.08 -10.64 21.03
CA VAL A 415 -3.82 -11.38 20.97
C VAL A 415 -3.53 -11.81 22.40
N GLY A 416 -3.79 -13.07 22.72
CA GLY A 416 -3.54 -13.65 24.05
C GLY A 416 -2.12 -13.37 24.56
N ARG A 417 -1.87 -13.64 25.83
CA ARG A 417 -0.57 -13.34 26.50
C ARG A 417 0.65 -13.96 25.80
N ASP A 418 0.44 -14.97 24.96
CA ASP A 418 1.49 -15.71 24.25
C ASP A 418 1.77 -15.18 22.83
N ALA A 419 1.10 -14.11 22.39
CA ALA A 419 1.33 -13.54 21.07
C ALA A 419 2.69 -12.85 20.98
N HIS A 420 3.39 -13.10 19.89
CA HIS A 420 4.68 -12.46 19.59
C HIS A 420 4.55 -10.93 19.63
N SER A 421 5.55 -10.25 20.17
CA SER A 421 5.63 -8.78 20.26
C SER A 421 5.41 -8.09 18.91
N THR A 422 5.75 -8.76 17.81
CA THR A 422 5.57 -8.34 16.43
C THR A 422 4.09 -8.20 16.05
N GLU A 423 3.22 -9.14 16.43
CA GLU A 423 1.79 -9.10 16.11
C GLU A 423 1.08 -7.92 16.82
N ARG A 424 1.44 -7.67 18.09
CA ARG A 424 0.90 -6.51 18.84
C ARG A 424 1.32 -5.18 18.21
N ARG A 425 2.57 -5.07 17.81
CA ARG A 425 3.12 -3.87 17.14
C ARG A 425 2.39 -3.58 15.84
N LEU A 426 2.07 -4.61 15.09
CA LEU A 426 1.32 -4.55 13.87
C LEU A 426 -0.10 -4.05 14.05
N THR A 427 -0.87 -4.76 14.87
CA THR A 427 -2.26 -4.38 15.18
C THR A 427 -2.30 -2.91 15.61
N GLY A 428 -1.32 -2.48 16.42
CA GLY A 428 -1.17 -1.08 16.83
C GLY A 428 -0.95 -0.12 15.65
N LYS A 429 -0.13 -0.48 14.66
CA LYS A 429 0.12 0.36 13.48
C LYS A 429 -1.12 0.50 12.59
N ILE A 430 -1.84 -0.59 12.33
CA ILE A 430 -3.11 -0.54 11.57
C ILE A 430 -4.14 0.29 12.33
N GLN A 431 -4.27 0.11 13.63
CA GLN A 431 -5.17 0.94 14.46
C GLN A 431 -4.80 2.42 14.39
N ALA A 432 -3.50 2.75 14.35
CA ALA A 432 -3.04 4.12 14.16
C ALA A 432 -3.45 4.67 12.79
N MET A 433 -3.30 3.88 11.69
CA MET A 433 -3.76 4.28 10.36
C MET A 433 -5.28 4.46 10.27
N MET A 434 -6.07 3.58 10.92
CA MET A 434 -7.53 3.74 10.99
C MET A 434 -7.96 5.03 11.70
N SER A 435 -7.10 5.56 12.55
CA SER A 435 -7.34 6.78 13.32
C SER A 435 -6.66 8.02 12.74
N ASP A 436 -5.91 7.87 11.63
CA ASP A 436 -5.15 8.96 11.03
C ASP A 436 -6.10 10.00 10.39
N PRO A 437 -6.10 11.26 10.87
CA PRO A 437 -6.93 12.30 10.30
C PRO A 437 -6.63 12.60 8.82
N GLN A 438 -5.41 12.34 8.35
CA GLN A 438 -5.00 12.56 6.96
C GLN A 438 -5.65 11.57 5.99
N LEU A 439 -5.97 10.38 6.47
CA LEU A 439 -6.63 9.33 5.68
C LEU A 439 -8.17 9.46 5.73
N ARG A 440 -8.69 10.20 6.69
CA ARG A 440 -10.14 10.34 6.90
C ARG A 440 -10.81 11.07 5.73
N GLY A 441 -11.87 10.47 5.19
CA GLY A 441 -12.60 11.00 4.01
C GLY A 441 -12.06 10.45 2.67
N ASN A 442 -10.81 9.93 2.64
CA ASN A 442 -10.27 9.22 1.49
C ASN A 442 -10.36 7.71 1.69
N ILE A 443 -10.14 7.24 2.89
CA ILE A 443 -10.14 5.81 3.24
C ILE A 443 -11.31 5.51 4.17
N THR A 444 -12.10 4.50 3.81
CA THR A 444 -13.13 3.95 4.69
C THR A 444 -12.86 2.48 4.97
N TRP A 445 -12.65 2.15 6.24
CA TRP A 445 -12.35 0.79 6.68
C TRP A 445 -13.63 0.00 6.95
N LEU A 446 -13.74 -1.19 6.36
CA LEU A 446 -14.83 -2.12 6.56
C LEU A 446 -14.29 -3.40 7.18
N LEU A 447 -14.47 -3.56 8.49
CA LEU A 447 -14.05 -4.76 9.23
C LEU A 447 -15.22 -5.75 9.26
N MET A 448 -15.15 -6.81 8.47
CA MET A 448 -16.19 -7.83 8.38
C MET A 448 -15.84 -9.03 9.26
N THR A 449 -16.78 -9.46 10.09
CA THR A 449 -16.58 -10.59 10.99
C THR A 449 -17.88 -11.31 11.30
N ALA A 450 -17.81 -12.63 11.51
CA ALA A 450 -18.88 -13.39 12.13
C ALA A 450 -18.78 -13.38 13.67
N ARG A 451 -17.60 -13.02 14.21
CA ARG A 451 -17.26 -13.11 15.64
C ARG A 451 -16.89 -11.76 16.21
N ILE A 452 -17.84 -10.81 16.20
CA ILE A 452 -17.62 -9.43 16.67
C ILE A 452 -17.09 -9.36 18.12
N TYR A 453 -17.42 -10.34 18.95
CA TYR A 453 -16.96 -10.42 20.33
C TYR A 453 -15.47 -10.71 20.47
N ASN A 454 -14.83 -11.32 19.44
CA ASN A 454 -13.39 -11.57 19.38
C ASN A 454 -12.61 -10.37 18.83
N LEU A 455 -13.28 -9.37 18.24
CA LEU A 455 -12.61 -8.18 17.76
C LEU A 455 -12.10 -7.34 18.94
N SER A 456 -10.84 -6.90 18.86
CA SER A 456 -10.20 -6.11 19.92
C SER A 456 -11.08 -4.93 20.39
N PRO A 457 -11.26 -4.75 21.72
CA PRO A 457 -12.00 -3.63 22.27
C PRO A 457 -11.50 -2.26 21.78
N ASP A 458 -10.21 -2.11 21.53
CA ASP A 458 -9.63 -0.89 21.02
C ASP A 458 -10.10 -0.51 19.61
N LEU A 459 -10.44 -1.46 18.76
CA LEU A 459 -11.04 -1.23 17.46
C LEU A 459 -12.51 -0.84 17.54
N ARG A 460 -13.19 -1.27 18.61
CA ARG A 460 -14.62 -0.98 18.86
C ARG A 460 -14.87 0.35 19.58
N ARG A 461 -13.82 1.15 19.86
CA ARG A 461 -13.95 2.47 20.51
C ARG A 461 -14.52 3.50 19.56
N GLU A 462 -15.26 4.47 20.11
CA GLU A 462 -15.72 5.66 19.39
C GLU A 462 -14.54 6.43 18.76
N GLY A 463 -14.76 7.02 17.59
CA GLY A 463 -13.72 7.70 16.80
C GLY A 463 -12.88 6.77 15.90
N ARG A 464 -13.13 5.46 15.94
CA ARG A 464 -12.54 4.45 15.06
C ARG A 464 -13.63 3.71 14.28
N VAL A 465 -13.34 2.50 13.80
CA VAL A 465 -14.34 1.63 13.15
C VAL A 465 -15.46 1.15 14.07
N GLY A 466 -15.30 1.30 15.38
CA GLY A 466 -16.30 0.92 16.39
C GLY A 466 -17.46 1.87 16.57
N ASP A 467 -17.39 3.10 16.03
CA ASP A 467 -18.50 4.05 16.07
C ASP A 467 -19.77 3.50 15.43
N MET A 468 -19.60 2.63 14.45
CA MET A 468 -20.68 2.03 13.70
C MET A 468 -20.49 0.51 13.61
N VAL A 469 -21.35 -0.21 14.32
CA VAL A 469 -21.46 -1.68 14.21
C VAL A 469 -22.77 -1.99 13.50
N VAL A 470 -22.65 -2.53 12.30
CA VAL A 470 -23.77 -2.81 11.39
C VAL A 470 -24.01 -4.31 11.33
N PRO A 471 -25.18 -4.80 11.75
CA PRO A 471 -25.51 -6.21 11.65
C PRO A 471 -26.00 -6.54 10.23
N VAL A 472 -25.52 -7.63 9.66
CA VAL A 472 -26.07 -8.29 8.48
C VAL A 472 -26.65 -9.61 8.91
N LEU A 473 -27.96 -9.69 8.97
CA LEU A 473 -28.70 -10.82 9.49
C LEU A 473 -29.18 -11.75 8.38
N ASP A 474 -29.62 -12.93 8.76
CA ASP A 474 -30.31 -13.82 7.82
C ASP A 474 -31.65 -13.20 7.38
N PRO A 475 -32.10 -13.43 6.14
CA PRO A 475 -33.34 -12.89 5.65
C PRO A 475 -34.53 -13.38 6.47
N SER A 476 -35.44 -12.48 6.83
CA SER A 476 -36.63 -12.78 7.61
C SER A 476 -37.85 -12.00 7.08
N GLY A 477 -39.06 -12.51 7.31
CA GLY A 477 -40.28 -11.86 6.85
C GLY A 477 -40.28 -11.62 5.34
N GLU A 478 -40.59 -10.39 4.92
CA GLU A 478 -40.64 -9.97 3.51
C GLU A 478 -39.30 -10.15 2.79
N ASP A 479 -38.18 -9.89 3.45
CA ASP A 479 -36.86 -10.10 2.87
C ASP A 479 -36.62 -11.56 2.51
N ARG A 480 -37.14 -12.50 3.32
CA ARG A 480 -37.01 -13.92 3.05
C ARG A 480 -37.85 -14.36 1.88
N GLU A 481 -39.06 -13.84 1.76
CA GLU A 481 -39.91 -14.06 0.58
C GLU A 481 -39.26 -13.51 -0.70
N ALA A 482 -38.65 -12.35 -0.62
CA ALA A 482 -37.90 -11.77 -1.72
C ALA A 482 -36.73 -12.67 -2.17
N PHE A 483 -35.97 -13.24 -1.22
CA PHE A 483 -34.92 -14.21 -1.53
C PHE A 483 -35.47 -15.47 -2.19
N LEU A 484 -36.58 -16.00 -1.70
CA LEU A 484 -37.22 -17.16 -2.29
C LEU A 484 -37.69 -16.88 -3.74
N ARG A 485 -38.40 -15.79 -3.94
CA ARG A 485 -38.86 -15.38 -5.29
C ARG A 485 -37.70 -15.16 -6.25
N TRP A 486 -36.62 -14.56 -5.79
CA TRP A 486 -35.37 -14.41 -6.54
C TRP A 486 -34.72 -15.76 -6.88
N THR A 487 -34.74 -16.72 -5.97
CA THR A 487 -34.17 -18.06 -6.17
C THR A 487 -34.94 -18.80 -7.29
N LEU A 488 -36.25 -18.69 -7.28
CA LEU A 488 -37.12 -19.41 -8.21
C LEU A 488 -37.34 -18.72 -9.57
N ALA A 489 -37.09 -17.41 -9.64
CA ALA A 489 -37.47 -16.57 -10.80
C ALA A 489 -36.88 -17.01 -12.15
N LYS A 490 -35.72 -17.70 -12.15
CA LYS A 490 -35.05 -18.14 -13.39
C LYS A 490 -35.47 -19.53 -13.88
N VAL A 491 -36.12 -20.30 -13.04
CA VAL A 491 -36.39 -21.72 -13.29
C VAL A 491 -37.89 -22.04 -13.43
N ILE A 492 -38.75 -21.10 -13.02
CA ILE A 492 -40.21 -21.17 -13.17
C ILE A 492 -40.66 -20.15 -14.25
N GLY A 493 -41.37 -20.60 -15.26
CA GLY A 493 -41.81 -19.77 -16.37
C GLY A 493 -43.08 -18.93 -16.13
N GLY A 494 -43.56 -18.80 -14.89
CA GLY A 494 -44.77 -18.07 -14.57
C GLY A 494 -44.86 -17.57 -13.13
N PRO A 495 -45.96 -16.91 -12.75
CA PRO A 495 -46.17 -16.46 -11.38
C PRO A 495 -46.25 -17.65 -10.41
N ILE A 496 -45.57 -17.57 -9.29
CA ILE A 496 -45.60 -18.58 -8.25
C ILE A 496 -46.85 -18.33 -7.38
N SER A 497 -47.66 -19.38 -7.14
CA SER A 497 -48.82 -19.27 -6.26
C SER A 497 -48.39 -18.99 -4.80
N GLU A 498 -49.24 -18.28 -4.05
CA GLU A 498 -48.99 -17.97 -2.65
C GLU A 498 -48.89 -19.25 -1.79
N GLU A 499 -49.62 -20.31 -2.13
CA GLU A 499 -49.56 -21.61 -1.48
C GLU A 499 -48.18 -22.27 -1.68
N ALA A 500 -47.62 -22.20 -2.89
CA ALA A 500 -46.30 -22.71 -3.17
C ALA A 500 -45.20 -21.89 -2.41
N VAL A 501 -45.35 -20.57 -2.36
CA VAL A 501 -44.45 -19.69 -1.59
C VAL A 501 -44.48 -20.10 -0.12
N GLU A 502 -45.64 -20.30 0.50
CA GLU A 502 -45.75 -20.70 1.88
C GLU A 502 -45.12 -22.08 2.17
N GLN A 503 -45.30 -23.04 1.23
CA GLN A 503 -44.67 -24.35 1.30
C GLN A 503 -43.14 -24.26 1.26
N PHE A 504 -42.59 -23.51 0.30
CA PHE A 504 -41.16 -23.32 0.17
C PHE A 504 -40.54 -22.56 1.35
N LEU A 505 -41.24 -21.56 1.91
CA LEU A 505 -40.79 -20.86 3.12
C LEU A 505 -40.66 -21.82 4.31
N LYS A 506 -41.53 -22.85 4.43
CA LYS A 506 -41.43 -23.87 5.45
C LYS A 506 -40.24 -24.80 5.19
N LEU A 507 -40.07 -25.30 3.98
CA LEU A 507 -38.96 -26.18 3.57
C LEU A 507 -37.57 -25.51 3.71
N THR A 508 -37.51 -24.20 3.49
CA THR A 508 -36.27 -23.44 3.59
C THR A 508 -36.10 -22.71 4.92
N ALA A 509 -36.76 -23.13 6.02
CA ALA A 509 -36.81 -22.41 7.30
C ALA A 509 -35.44 -22.00 7.85
N ASP A 510 -34.41 -22.81 7.69
CA ASP A 510 -33.06 -22.58 8.21
C ASP A 510 -32.07 -22.03 7.17
N TYR A 511 -32.55 -21.60 6.01
CA TYR A 511 -31.69 -21.12 4.94
C TYR A 511 -31.15 -19.72 5.24
N SER A 512 -29.84 -19.57 5.02
CA SER A 512 -29.15 -18.27 4.98
C SER A 512 -29.21 -17.66 3.59
N ALA A 513 -28.76 -16.42 3.45
CA ALA A 513 -28.58 -15.79 2.14
C ALA A 513 -27.68 -16.64 1.22
N ALA A 514 -26.58 -17.19 1.75
CA ALA A 514 -25.69 -18.09 1.00
C ALA A 514 -26.39 -19.41 0.64
N SER A 515 -27.26 -19.96 1.51
CA SER A 515 -28.01 -21.18 1.22
C SER A 515 -29.01 -20.96 0.08
N PHE A 516 -29.67 -19.80 0.02
CA PHE A 516 -30.55 -19.43 -1.10
C PHE A 516 -29.76 -19.25 -2.41
N ALA A 517 -28.58 -18.62 -2.36
CA ALA A 517 -27.72 -18.47 -3.53
C ALA A 517 -27.24 -19.84 -4.07
N SER A 518 -26.84 -20.73 -3.18
CA SER A 518 -26.46 -22.10 -3.55
C SER A 518 -27.64 -22.91 -4.10
N LEU A 519 -28.83 -22.82 -3.48
CA LEU A 519 -30.04 -23.46 -4.00
C LEU A 519 -30.35 -22.96 -5.43
N ARG A 520 -30.26 -21.66 -5.65
CA ARG A 520 -30.46 -21.08 -6.98
C ARG A 520 -29.52 -21.69 -8.01
N SER A 521 -28.24 -21.84 -7.67
CA SER A 521 -27.26 -22.47 -8.56
C SER A 521 -27.60 -23.91 -8.89
N ASP A 522 -28.07 -24.69 -7.89
CA ASP A 522 -28.48 -26.08 -8.08
C ASP A 522 -29.72 -26.18 -8.96
N LEU A 523 -30.71 -25.29 -8.79
CA LEU A 523 -31.90 -25.22 -9.61
C LEU A 523 -31.58 -24.79 -11.04
N GLU A 524 -30.68 -23.82 -11.23
CA GLU A 524 -30.22 -23.42 -12.59
C GLU A 524 -29.52 -24.59 -13.28
N ALA A 525 -28.72 -25.38 -12.56
CA ALA A 525 -28.09 -26.59 -13.09
C ALA A 525 -29.09 -27.67 -13.47
N ALA A 526 -30.13 -27.90 -12.67
CA ALA A 526 -31.21 -28.84 -12.95
C ALA A 526 -32.02 -28.40 -14.17
N SER A 527 -32.33 -27.10 -14.27
CA SER A 527 -33.02 -26.50 -15.42
C SER A 527 -32.23 -26.65 -16.74
N LEU A 528 -30.91 -26.41 -16.71
CA LEU A 528 -30.01 -26.64 -17.84
C LEU A 528 -29.98 -28.12 -18.25
N HIS A 529 -29.92 -29.04 -17.29
CA HIS A 529 -29.94 -30.48 -17.56
C HIS A 529 -31.25 -30.88 -18.25
N LYS A 530 -32.38 -30.39 -17.76
CA LYS A 530 -33.70 -30.64 -18.37
C LYS A 530 -33.81 -30.06 -19.78
N GLY A 531 -33.32 -28.84 -20.04
CA GLY A 531 -33.27 -28.21 -21.35
C GLY A 531 -32.48 -29.05 -22.36
N ARG A 532 -31.30 -29.55 -21.98
CA ARG A 532 -30.49 -30.44 -22.83
C ARG A 532 -31.11 -31.79 -23.12
N LEU A 533 -31.99 -32.28 -22.28
CA LEU A 533 -32.74 -33.51 -22.50
C LEU A 533 -33.92 -33.30 -23.47
N SER A 534 -34.49 -32.09 -23.53
CA SER A 534 -35.65 -31.78 -24.34
C SER A 534 -35.31 -31.20 -25.74
N THR A 535 -34.16 -30.55 -25.86
CA THR A 535 -33.67 -29.93 -27.11
C THR A 535 -32.18 -30.16 -27.27
N THR A 536 -31.68 -30.20 -28.51
CA THR A 536 -30.21 -30.27 -28.78
C THR A 536 -29.50 -28.91 -28.58
N SER A 537 -30.16 -27.90 -28.04
CA SER A 537 -29.67 -26.56 -27.78
C SER A 537 -29.44 -26.36 -26.28
N ASP A 538 -28.54 -25.42 -25.91
CA ASP A 538 -28.26 -25.02 -24.52
C ASP A 538 -29.37 -24.15 -23.89
N GLU A 539 -30.62 -24.39 -24.25
CA GLU A 539 -31.80 -23.70 -23.70
C GLU A 539 -32.18 -24.28 -22.33
N THR A 540 -32.55 -23.42 -21.40
CA THR A 540 -33.01 -23.81 -20.05
C THR A 540 -34.42 -24.41 -20.12
N GLY A 541 -34.64 -25.56 -19.47
CA GLY A 541 -35.97 -26.16 -19.30
C GLY A 541 -36.67 -25.66 -18.04
N GLU A 542 -37.93 -25.25 -18.14
CA GLU A 542 -38.70 -24.89 -16.94
C GLU A 542 -38.87 -26.09 -15.99
N LEU A 543 -38.67 -25.86 -14.70
CA LEU A 543 -38.86 -26.86 -13.68
C LEU A 543 -40.28 -26.82 -13.11
N THR A 544 -40.83 -27.99 -12.84
CA THR A 544 -42.11 -28.13 -12.11
C THR A 544 -41.86 -27.93 -10.60
N LEU A 545 -42.94 -27.63 -9.86
CA LEU A 545 -42.86 -27.48 -8.41
C LEU A 545 -42.32 -28.74 -7.71
N ASP A 546 -42.72 -29.93 -8.17
CA ASP A 546 -42.28 -31.22 -7.62
C ASP A 546 -40.76 -31.43 -7.86
N GLU A 547 -40.25 -31.04 -9.03
CA GLU A 547 -38.83 -31.13 -9.35
C GLU A 547 -38.00 -30.16 -8.45
N ILE A 548 -38.54 -28.96 -8.20
CA ILE A 548 -37.89 -27.99 -7.30
C ILE A 548 -37.90 -28.51 -5.85
N ILE A 549 -39.03 -29.07 -5.39
CA ILE A 549 -39.14 -29.67 -4.06
C ILE A 549 -38.09 -30.79 -3.92
N ALA A 550 -37.98 -31.67 -4.91
CA ALA A 550 -36.99 -32.75 -4.89
C ALA A 550 -35.55 -32.23 -4.73
N VAL A 551 -35.20 -31.12 -5.44
CA VAL A 551 -33.86 -30.49 -5.28
C VAL A 551 -33.68 -29.91 -3.86
N VAL A 552 -34.73 -29.32 -3.28
CA VAL A 552 -34.66 -28.75 -1.92
C VAL A 552 -34.51 -29.86 -0.87
N GLU A 553 -35.24 -30.95 -1.00
CA GLU A 553 -35.25 -32.08 -0.06
C GLU A 553 -33.97 -32.92 -0.15
N ASP A 554 -33.30 -32.96 -1.30
CA ASP A 554 -32.01 -33.66 -1.45
C ASP A 554 -30.86 -32.92 -0.74
N ARG A 555 -31.06 -31.67 -0.33
CA ARG A 555 -30.02 -30.85 0.31
C ARG A 555 -29.94 -31.10 1.80
N ILE A 556 -28.72 -31.37 2.27
CA ILE A 556 -28.38 -31.43 3.69
C ILE A 556 -27.60 -30.14 4.05
N LEU A 557 -28.16 -29.34 4.94
CA LEU A 557 -27.47 -28.16 5.46
C LEU A 557 -26.43 -28.56 6.52
N PRO A 558 -25.29 -27.85 6.60
CA PRO A 558 -24.33 -28.05 7.67
C PRO A 558 -24.97 -27.83 9.05
N ASP A 559 -24.62 -28.67 10.03
CA ASP A 559 -25.10 -28.55 11.42
C ASP A 559 -24.34 -27.46 12.19
N ILE A 560 -24.50 -26.23 11.77
CA ILE A 560 -23.91 -25.03 12.39
C ILE A 560 -24.96 -24.06 12.96
N GLY A 561 -26.19 -24.53 13.08
CA GLY A 561 -27.34 -23.74 13.57
C GLY A 561 -27.08 -23.05 14.91
N PRO A 562 -26.62 -23.73 15.96
CA PRO A 562 -26.32 -23.11 17.24
C PRO A 562 -25.23 -22.02 17.17
N ILE A 563 -24.16 -22.25 16.38
CA ILE A 563 -23.07 -21.29 16.18
C ILE A 563 -23.61 -20.04 15.48
N ARG A 564 -24.36 -20.21 14.40
CA ARG A 564 -24.98 -19.10 13.68
C ARG A 564 -25.95 -18.30 14.55
N ARG A 565 -26.73 -18.99 15.40
CA ARG A 565 -27.61 -18.33 16.39
C ARG A 565 -26.82 -17.48 17.36
N TYR A 566 -25.72 -18.02 17.88
CA TYR A 566 -24.82 -17.29 18.77
C TYR A 566 -24.25 -16.03 18.07
N GLN A 567 -23.74 -16.15 16.84
CA GLN A 567 -23.22 -15.05 16.04
C GLN A 567 -24.29 -13.99 15.75
N THR A 568 -25.53 -14.40 15.46
CA THR A 568 -26.67 -13.49 15.27
C THR A 568 -26.95 -12.68 16.54
N LEU A 569 -27.04 -13.33 17.69
CA LEU A 569 -27.29 -12.67 18.97
C LEU A 569 -26.17 -11.69 19.32
N GLN A 570 -24.92 -12.08 19.10
CA GLN A 570 -23.76 -11.21 19.30
C GLN A 570 -23.80 -9.98 18.36
N ALA A 571 -24.21 -10.15 17.11
CA ALA A 571 -24.39 -9.03 16.18
C ALA A 571 -25.48 -8.07 16.66
N LEU A 572 -26.60 -8.58 17.14
CA LEU A 572 -27.72 -7.79 17.68
C LEU A 572 -27.34 -7.00 18.94
N VAL A 573 -26.65 -7.64 19.89
CA VAL A 573 -26.25 -7.00 21.18
C VAL A 573 -25.19 -5.91 20.95
N ASN A 574 -24.31 -6.08 19.97
CA ASN A 574 -23.24 -5.12 19.64
C ASN A 574 -23.65 -4.07 18.62
N CYS A 575 -24.86 -4.13 18.03
CA CYS A 575 -25.36 -3.15 17.08
C CYS A 575 -25.43 -1.75 17.71
N THR A 576 -24.96 -0.74 16.98
CA THR A 576 -24.95 0.67 17.45
C THR A 576 -26.12 1.50 16.88
N ARG A 577 -27.00 0.91 16.06
CA ARG A 577 -28.13 1.61 15.43
C ARG A 577 -29.44 0.85 15.64
N LYS A 578 -30.38 1.45 16.37
CA LYS A 578 -31.70 0.85 16.63
C LYS A 578 -32.47 0.55 15.34
N SER A 579 -32.35 1.40 14.32
CA SER A 579 -33.05 1.24 13.03
C SER A 579 -32.65 -0.03 12.26
N LEU A 580 -31.52 -0.64 12.58
CA LEU A 580 -31.04 -1.87 11.96
C LEU A 580 -31.47 -3.14 12.72
N LEU A 581 -32.07 -3.00 13.89
CA LEU A 581 -32.51 -4.13 14.70
C LEU A 581 -33.89 -4.65 14.22
N PRO A 582 -34.15 -5.95 14.33
CA PRO A 582 -35.45 -6.52 14.01
C PRO A 582 -36.50 -6.10 15.06
N GLY A 583 -37.67 -5.67 14.58
CA GLY A 583 -38.79 -5.25 15.45
C GLY A 583 -38.52 -3.97 16.25
N ASP A 584 -39.36 -3.73 17.25
CA ASP A 584 -39.21 -2.59 18.15
C ASP A 584 -38.18 -2.90 19.24
N TYR A 585 -37.08 -2.17 19.24
CA TYR A 585 -36.02 -2.34 20.24
C TYR A 585 -36.46 -1.83 21.60
N SER A 586 -36.34 -2.70 22.61
CA SER A 586 -36.46 -2.31 24.03
C SER A 586 -35.29 -2.90 24.86
N PRO A 587 -35.01 -2.32 26.04
CA PRO A 587 -33.99 -2.87 26.96
C PRO A 587 -34.25 -4.32 27.34
N GLU A 588 -35.53 -4.73 27.50
CA GLU A 588 -35.96 -6.09 27.85
C GLU A 588 -35.62 -7.07 26.72
N ILE A 589 -35.82 -6.67 25.46
CA ILE A 589 -35.46 -7.50 24.31
C ILE A 589 -33.94 -7.72 24.28
N ARG A 590 -33.15 -6.66 24.50
CA ARG A 590 -31.69 -6.80 24.59
C ARG A 590 -31.28 -7.72 25.74
N GLU A 591 -31.90 -7.59 26.90
CA GLU A 591 -31.63 -8.49 28.04
C GLU A 591 -31.96 -9.94 27.69
N SER A 592 -33.05 -10.20 26.95
CA SER A 592 -33.38 -11.52 26.47
C SER A 592 -32.30 -12.12 25.57
N TRP A 593 -31.72 -11.32 24.66
CA TRP A 593 -30.61 -11.76 23.82
C TRP A 593 -29.38 -12.11 24.64
N VAL A 594 -29.01 -11.29 25.62
CA VAL A 594 -27.90 -11.59 26.54
C VAL A 594 -28.11 -12.88 27.30
N LYS A 595 -29.35 -13.14 27.79
CA LYS A 595 -29.69 -14.40 28.47
C LYS A 595 -29.58 -15.60 27.52
N GLN A 596 -29.97 -15.46 26.25
CA GLN A 596 -29.82 -16.52 25.25
C GLN A 596 -28.33 -16.79 24.93
N ILE A 597 -27.51 -15.76 24.83
CA ILE A 597 -26.04 -15.89 24.66
C ILE A 597 -25.48 -16.73 25.83
N ALA A 598 -25.75 -16.35 27.07
CA ALA A 598 -25.26 -17.06 28.25
C ALA A 598 -25.70 -18.55 28.29
N ARG A 599 -26.93 -18.86 27.83
CA ARG A 599 -27.38 -20.25 27.67
C ARG A 599 -26.57 -21.04 26.66
N LEU A 600 -26.29 -20.43 25.49
CA LEU A 600 -25.48 -21.08 24.45
C LEU A 600 -24.04 -21.32 24.93
N GLU A 601 -23.46 -20.36 25.63
CA GLU A 601 -22.13 -20.52 26.27
C GLU A 601 -22.10 -21.65 27.29
N THR A 602 -23.17 -21.82 28.10
CA THR A 602 -23.27 -22.90 29.08
C THR A 602 -23.26 -24.30 28.45
N ILE A 603 -23.76 -24.43 27.22
CA ILE A 603 -23.74 -25.70 26.48
C ILE A 603 -22.51 -25.84 25.57
N GLY A 604 -21.50 -24.96 25.72
CA GLY A 604 -20.23 -25.01 24.98
C GLY A 604 -20.25 -24.39 23.58
N VAL A 605 -21.32 -23.67 23.23
CA VAL A 605 -21.38 -22.93 21.94
C VAL A 605 -20.77 -21.55 22.15
N THR A 606 -19.54 -21.39 21.71
CA THR A 606 -18.78 -20.11 21.78
C THR A 606 -18.43 -19.51 20.42
N GLY A 607 -18.87 -20.12 19.33
CA GLY A 607 -18.73 -19.59 17.97
C GLY A 607 -17.39 -19.81 17.30
#